data_2305007d4cbdee3c2d8e5e574e10d748
#
_entry.id   2305007d4cbdee3c2d8e5e574e10d748
#
_cell.length_a   1.000
_cell.length_b   1.000
_cell.length_c   1.000
_cell.angle_alpha   90.00
_cell.angle_beta   90.00
_cell.angle_gamma   90.00
#
_symmetry.space_group_name_H-M   'P 1'
#
loop_
_entity.id
_entity.type
_entity.pdbx_description
1 polymer ?
#
loop_
_entity_poly.entity_id
_entity_poly.type
_entity_poly.pdbx_seq_one_letter_code
_entity_poly.pdbx_strand_id
1 'polypeptide(L)'
;MKPAQHLSLLTQGVVVWGAFWVAGLPDYYQQYSQAALGVGCTLLSVAISLAALYVLSRGRPETRLSRAFWISFYYTLPFAVLDALYCGLYLGHGASYLYMYWYLTVFYFSPWLTFIPTAMLLRRFSRAPRRDRPASRQASGDVSA
;
A
#
# COMPACT_ATOMS: atom_id res chain seq x y z
N MET A 1 2.20 -14.27 -8.72
CA MET A 1 3.38 -14.15 -7.82
C MET A 1 3.88 -15.54 -7.48
N LYS A 2 5.18 -15.70 -7.17
CA LYS A 2 5.74 -16.99 -6.72
C LYS A 2 5.41 -17.21 -5.23
N PRO A 3 5.29 -18.47 -4.73
CA PRO A 3 4.98 -18.75 -3.32
C PRO A 3 5.89 -18.02 -2.32
N ALA A 4 7.20 -17.97 -2.62
CA ALA A 4 8.17 -17.24 -1.80
C ALA A 4 7.88 -15.74 -1.66
N GLN A 5 7.24 -15.11 -2.66
CA GLN A 5 6.86 -13.70 -2.59
C GLN A 5 5.65 -13.47 -1.68
N HIS A 6 4.71 -14.43 -1.64
CA HIS A 6 3.58 -14.39 -0.70
C HIS A 6 4.06 -14.51 0.73
N LEU A 7 4.96 -15.48 0.99
CA LEU A 7 5.55 -15.65 2.32
C LEU A 7 6.34 -14.41 2.77
N SER A 8 7.15 -13.84 1.86
CA SER A 8 7.90 -12.61 2.16
C SER A 8 6.98 -11.43 2.51
N LEU A 9 5.88 -11.23 1.78
CA LEU A 9 4.92 -10.17 2.09
C LEU A 9 4.19 -10.40 3.42
N LEU A 10 3.83 -11.65 3.71
CA LEU A 10 3.24 -12.00 5.00
C LEU A 10 4.20 -11.71 6.15
N THR A 11 5.44 -12.17 6.05
CA THR A 11 6.49 -11.91 7.05
C THR A 11 6.71 -10.41 7.24
N GLN A 12 6.79 -9.64 6.15
CA GLN A 12 6.91 -8.18 6.21
C GLN A 12 5.73 -7.56 6.94
N GLY A 13 4.48 -7.97 6.64
CA GLY A 13 3.29 -7.48 7.33
C GLY A 13 3.34 -7.73 8.83
N VAL A 14 3.71 -8.95 9.25
CA VAL A 14 3.85 -9.31 10.67
C VAL A 14 4.97 -8.51 11.35
N VAL A 15 6.12 -8.35 10.70
CA VAL A 15 7.26 -7.58 11.25
C VAL A 15 6.88 -6.11 11.40
N VAL A 16 6.21 -5.52 10.41
CA VAL A 16 5.75 -4.13 10.48
C VAL A 16 4.72 -3.95 11.60
N TRP A 17 3.77 -4.89 11.74
CA TRP A 17 2.84 -4.88 12.88
C TRP A 17 3.59 -4.94 14.21
N GLY A 18 4.54 -5.86 14.37
CA GLY A 18 5.34 -5.98 15.58
C GLY A 18 6.13 -4.71 15.91
N ALA A 19 6.68 -4.02 14.89
CA ALA A 19 7.35 -2.75 15.06
C ALA A 19 6.39 -1.66 15.59
N PHE A 20 5.17 -1.58 15.05
CA PHE A 20 4.14 -0.67 15.56
C PHE A 20 3.69 -1.02 16.98
N TRP A 21 3.56 -2.32 17.27
CA TRP A 21 3.22 -2.79 18.61
C TRP A 21 4.29 -2.42 19.64
N VAL A 22 5.57 -2.58 19.30
CA VAL A 22 6.69 -2.21 20.20
C VAL A 22 6.85 -0.69 20.31
N ALA A 23 6.67 0.06 19.20
CA ALA A 23 6.82 1.52 19.17
C ALA A 23 5.76 2.24 20.02
N GLY A 24 4.58 1.68 20.14
CA GLY A 24 3.53 2.23 20.98
C GLY A 24 2.39 1.24 21.11
N LEU A 25 2.25 0.66 22.30
CA LEU A 25 1.06 -0.13 22.62
C LEU A 25 -0.19 0.68 22.31
N PRO A 26 -1.29 0.06 21.84
CA PRO A 26 -2.52 0.77 21.45
C PRO A 26 -2.97 1.81 22.50
N ASP A 27 -2.85 1.51 23.79
CA ASP A 27 -3.20 2.43 24.89
C ASP A 27 -2.29 3.65 24.96
N TYR A 28 -1.04 3.56 24.52
CA TYR A 28 -0.10 4.67 24.50
C TYR A 28 -0.56 5.77 23.53
N TYR A 29 -1.15 5.41 22.39
CA TYR A 29 -1.65 6.38 21.42
C TYR A 29 -2.83 7.19 21.93
N GLN A 30 -3.62 6.67 22.89
CA GLN A 30 -4.73 7.40 23.49
C GLN A 30 -4.29 8.60 24.35
N GLN A 31 -3.01 8.68 24.72
CA GLN A 31 -2.44 9.82 25.43
C GLN A 31 -2.29 11.05 24.55
N TYR A 32 -2.28 10.88 23.23
CA TYR A 32 -2.14 11.99 22.30
C TYR A 32 -3.47 12.66 22.01
N SER A 33 -3.42 13.97 21.74
CA SER A 33 -4.60 14.70 21.29
C SER A 33 -5.10 14.17 19.94
N GLN A 34 -6.40 14.26 19.68
CA GLN A 34 -7.00 13.86 18.40
C GLN A 34 -6.35 14.57 17.21
N ALA A 35 -5.94 15.84 17.40
CA ALA A 35 -5.22 16.59 16.37
C ALA A 35 -3.84 15.99 16.06
N ALA A 36 -3.08 15.60 17.09
CA ALA A 36 -1.77 14.96 16.90
C ALA A 36 -1.90 13.60 16.19
N LEU A 37 -2.90 12.80 16.56
CA LEU A 37 -3.21 11.54 15.88
C LEU A 37 -3.60 11.78 14.41
N GLY A 38 -4.45 12.76 14.13
CA GLY A 38 -4.84 13.13 12.77
C GLY A 38 -3.64 13.54 11.90
N VAL A 39 -2.74 14.38 12.42
CA VAL A 39 -1.50 14.76 11.71
C VAL A 39 -0.61 13.55 11.47
N GLY A 40 -0.38 12.73 12.49
CA GLY A 40 0.42 11.51 12.38
C GLY A 40 -0.12 10.53 11.33
N CYS A 41 -1.43 10.27 11.35
CA CYS A 41 -2.11 9.42 10.36
C CYS A 41 -2.01 9.99 8.94
N THR A 42 -2.12 11.32 8.78
CA THR A 42 -1.98 11.98 7.49
C THR A 42 -0.57 11.84 6.93
N LEU A 43 0.46 12.13 7.72
CA LEU A 43 1.86 11.97 7.32
C LEU A 43 2.17 10.53 6.93
N LEU A 44 1.71 9.56 7.72
CA LEU A 44 1.90 8.15 7.43
C LEU A 44 1.16 7.72 6.16
N SER A 45 -0.07 8.22 5.93
CA SER A 45 -0.82 7.96 4.69
C SER A 45 -0.11 8.51 3.46
N VAL A 46 0.50 9.69 3.55
CA VAL A 46 1.35 10.26 2.49
C VAL A 46 2.57 9.37 2.24
N ALA A 47 3.27 8.95 3.30
CA ALA A 47 4.42 8.05 3.16
C ALA A 47 4.06 6.71 2.51
N ILE A 48 2.93 6.11 2.90
CA ILE A 48 2.40 4.88 2.28
C ILE A 48 2.06 5.12 0.81
N SER A 49 1.45 6.26 0.47
CA SER A 49 1.12 6.62 -0.92
C SER A 49 2.37 6.77 -1.80
N LEU A 50 3.41 7.42 -1.29
CA LEU A 50 4.71 7.55 -1.98
C LEU A 50 5.39 6.18 -2.15
N ALA A 51 5.36 5.33 -1.11
CA ALA A 51 5.87 3.96 -1.19
C ALA A 51 5.10 3.14 -2.23
N ALA A 52 3.76 3.27 -2.28
CA ALA A 52 2.91 2.63 -3.29
C ALA A 52 3.31 3.05 -4.70
N LEU A 53 3.45 4.36 -4.93
CA LEU A 53 3.86 4.91 -6.22
C LEU A 53 5.23 4.36 -6.63
N TYR A 54 6.21 4.37 -5.72
CA TYR A 54 7.55 3.86 -5.97
C TYR A 54 7.56 2.37 -6.31
N VAL A 55 6.93 1.53 -5.49
CA VAL A 55 6.91 0.07 -5.67
C VAL A 55 6.17 -0.33 -6.94
N LEU A 56 5.05 0.33 -7.26
CA LEU A 56 4.23 0.01 -8.41
C LEU A 56 4.81 0.58 -9.70
N SER A 57 5.49 1.72 -9.67
CA SER A 57 6.14 2.31 -10.86
C SER A 57 7.25 1.42 -11.42
N ARG A 58 7.98 0.73 -10.54
CA ARG A 58 9.04 -0.22 -10.91
C ARG A 58 8.53 -1.58 -11.41
N GLY A 59 7.23 -1.88 -11.24
CA GLY A 59 6.61 -3.13 -11.67
C GLY A 59 6.22 -3.13 -13.15
N ARG A 60 6.09 -4.34 -13.74
CA ARG A 60 5.54 -4.51 -15.10
C ARG A 60 4.10 -4.04 -15.14
N PRO A 61 3.68 -3.29 -16.18
CA PRO A 61 2.33 -2.72 -16.29
C PRO A 61 1.21 -3.76 -16.15
N GLU A 62 1.42 -4.98 -16.71
CA GLU A 62 0.43 -6.05 -16.73
C GLU A 62 0.14 -6.59 -15.31
N THR A 63 1.15 -6.60 -14.44
CA THR A 63 1.06 -7.22 -13.10
C THR A 63 0.79 -6.21 -11.98
N ARG A 64 0.77 -4.91 -12.29
CA ARG A 64 0.64 -3.83 -11.28
C ARG A 64 -0.60 -3.98 -10.41
N LEU A 65 -1.76 -4.24 -11.01
CA LEU A 65 -3.02 -4.35 -10.26
C LEU A 65 -3.03 -5.57 -9.35
N SER A 66 -2.62 -6.73 -9.88
CA SER A 66 -2.50 -7.95 -9.07
C SER A 66 -1.49 -7.78 -7.93
N ARG A 67 -0.38 -7.10 -8.19
CA ARG A 67 0.64 -6.83 -7.17
C ARG A 67 0.11 -5.87 -6.10
N ALA A 68 -0.60 -4.82 -6.49
CA ALA A 68 -1.25 -3.87 -5.58
C ALA A 68 -2.25 -4.59 -4.66
N PHE A 69 -3.09 -5.47 -5.24
CA PHE A 69 -4.04 -6.27 -4.47
C PHE A 69 -3.34 -7.14 -3.41
N TRP A 70 -2.33 -7.91 -3.81
CA TRP A 70 -1.63 -8.80 -2.88
C TRP A 70 -0.85 -8.06 -1.79
N ILE A 71 -0.24 -6.92 -2.13
CA ILE A 71 0.43 -6.08 -1.14
C ILE A 71 -0.62 -5.56 -0.14
N SER A 72 -1.73 -4.98 -0.61
CA SER A 72 -2.80 -4.50 0.28
C SER A 72 -3.33 -5.62 1.18
N PHE A 73 -3.57 -6.80 0.61
CA PHE A 73 -4.07 -7.96 1.35
C PHE A 73 -3.10 -8.39 2.48
N TYR A 74 -1.80 -8.56 2.16
CA TYR A 74 -0.82 -9.01 3.14
C TYR A 74 -0.41 -7.94 4.16
N TYR A 75 -0.66 -6.67 3.89
CA TYR A 75 -0.50 -5.61 4.89
C TYR A 75 -1.75 -5.38 5.72
N THR A 76 -2.94 -5.73 5.23
CA THR A 76 -4.19 -5.60 6.00
C THR A 76 -4.46 -6.82 6.87
N LEU A 77 -4.36 -8.03 6.30
CA LEU A 77 -4.79 -9.27 6.98
C LEU A 77 -4.02 -9.53 8.29
N PRO A 78 -2.67 -9.53 8.33
CA PRO A 78 -1.94 -9.73 9.58
C PRO A 78 -2.27 -8.68 10.63
N PHE A 79 -2.37 -7.41 10.24
CA PHE A 79 -2.74 -6.34 11.16
C PHE A 79 -4.12 -6.57 11.76
N ALA A 80 -5.13 -6.80 10.95
CA ALA A 80 -6.50 -7.02 11.41
C ALA A 80 -6.61 -8.24 12.34
N VAL A 81 -5.92 -9.35 12.02
CA VAL A 81 -5.94 -10.57 12.84
C VAL A 81 -5.20 -10.35 14.16
N LEU A 82 -4.00 -9.79 14.13
CA LEU A 82 -3.17 -9.60 15.32
C LEU A 82 -3.76 -8.53 16.26
N ASP A 83 -4.35 -7.46 15.72
CA ASP A 83 -5.07 -6.46 16.51
C ASP A 83 -6.37 -7.03 17.11
N ALA A 84 -7.11 -7.87 16.37
CA ALA A 84 -8.28 -8.55 16.91
C ALA A 84 -7.89 -9.49 18.06
N LEU A 85 -6.79 -10.21 17.95
CA LEU A 85 -6.28 -11.08 19.01
C LEU A 85 -5.78 -10.25 20.21
N TYR A 86 -5.02 -9.19 19.98
CA TYR A 86 -4.48 -8.38 21.05
C TYR A 86 -5.53 -7.45 21.68
N CYS A 87 -6.14 -6.57 20.91
CA CYS A 87 -7.11 -5.60 21.42
C CYS A 87 -8.47 -6.22 21.71
N GLY A 88 -8.93 -7.15 20.86
CA GLY A 88 -10.23 -7.78 21.00
C GLY A 88 -10.27 -8.84 22.10
N LEU A 89 -9.34 -9.79 22.09
CA LEU A 89 -9.34 -10.91 23.03
C LEU A 89 -8.48 -10.66 24.26
N TYR A 90 -7.21 -10.27 24.09
CA TYR A 90 -6.29 -10.13 25.23
C TYR A 90 -6.65 -8.93 26.11
N LEU A 91 -6.94 -7.77 25.56
CA LEU A 91 -7.41 -6.59 26.31
C LEU A 91 -8.90 -6.65 26.64
N GLY A 92 -9.65 -7.61 26.12
CA GLY A 92 -11.04 -7.84 26.45
C GLY A 92 -12.04 -6.84 25.87
N HIS A 93 -11.64 -6.00 24.92
CA HIS A 93 -12.52 -4.97 24.31
C HIS A 93 -13.52 -5.53 23.31
N GLY A 94 -13.41 -6.82 22.90
CA GLY A 94 -14.27 -7.42 21.89
C GLY A 94 -14.23 -6.60 20.59
N ALA A 95 -15.37 -6.46 19.91
CA ALA A 95 -15.47 -5.69 18.67
C ALA A 95 -15.39 -4.16 18.88
N SER A 96 -15.54 -3.68 20.11
CA SER A 96 -15.50 -2.23 20.40
C SER A 96 -14.13 -1.62 20.19
N TYR A 97 -13.06 -2.42 20.12
CA TYR A 97 -11.71 -1.93 19.82
C TYR A 97 -11.64 -1.16 18.48
N LEU A 98 -12.49 -1.49 17.51
CA LEU A 98 -12.54 -0.81 16.20
C LEU A 98 -12.93 0.68 16.34
N TYR A 99 -13.72 1.02 17.35
CA TYR A 99 -14.12 2.40 17.63
C TYR A 99 -13.14 3.09 18.60
N MET A 100 -12.69 2.37 19.62
CA MET A 100 -11.75 2.91 20.61
C MET A 100 -10.41 3.26 19.96
N TYR A 101 -9.94 2.41 19.05
CA TYR A 101 -8.68 2.58 18.31
C TYR A 101 -8.99 2.86 16.83
N TRP A 102 -9.81 3.88 16.55
CA TRP A 102 -10.27 4.23 15.20
C TRP A 102 -9.12 4.38 14.19
N TYR A 103 -7.94 4.83 14.65
CA TYR A 103 -6.74 4.97 13.82
C TYR A 103 -6.24 3.61 13.29
N LEU A 104 -6.42 2.51 14.02
CA LEU A 104 -6.11 1.17 13.50
C LEU A 104 -7.03 0.83 12.33
N THR A 105 -8.32 1.14 12.44
CA THR A 105 -9.29 0.93 11.36
C THR A 105 -8.90 1.72 10.11
N VAL A 106 -8.43 2.97 10.24
CA VAL A 106 -7.90 3.76 9.12
C VAL A 106 -6.73 3.05 8.45
N PHE A 107 -5.83 2.44 9.21
CA PHE A 107 -4.70 1.70 8.65
C PHE A 107 -5.11 0.44 7.88
N TYR A 108 -6.21 -0.24 8.23
CA TYR A 108 -6.69 -1.40 7.46
C TYR A 108 -7.14 -1.01 6.05
N PHE A 109 -7.73 0.16 5.88
CA PHE A 109 -8.21 0.65 4.59
C PHE A 109 -7.14 1.40 3.80
N SER A 110 -6.15 1.99 4.46
CA SER A 110 -5.10 2.80 3.85
C SER A 110 -4.37 2.09 2.68
N PRO A 111 -3.91 0.82 2.78
CA PRO A 111 -3.28 0.14 1.65
C PRO A 111 -4.22 -0.02 0.44
N TRP A 112 -5.50 -0.28 0.66
CA TRP A 112 -6.49 -0.44 -0.40
C TRP A 112 -6.77 0.87 -1.13
N LEU A 113 -6.90 1.96 -0.37
CA LEU A 113 -7.15 3.29 -0.92
C LEU A 113 -5.93 3.90 -1.61
N THR A 114 -4.73 3.41 -1.30
CA THR A 114 -3.49 3.94 -1.91
C THR A 114 -2.98 3.07 -3.05
N PHE A 115 -2.78 1.77 -2.83
CA PHE A 115 -2.14 0.90 -3.81
C PHE A 115 -3.03 0.61 -5.02
N ILE A 116 -4.34 0.39 -4.84
CA ILE A 116 -5.23 0.04 -5.96
C ILE A 116 -5.46 1.23 -6.89
N PRO A 117 -5.87 2.43 -6.42
CA PRO A 117 -6.00 3.59 -7.29
C PRO A 117 -4.69 3.98 -7.98
N THR A 118 -3.55 3.91 -7.27
CA THR A 118 -2.23 4.18 -7.85
C THR A 118 -1.92 3.21 -8.99
N ALA A 119 -2.19 1.91 -8.81
CA ALA A 119 -2.00 0.91 -9.86
C ALA A 119 -2.89 1.18 -11.08
N MET A 120 -4.14 1.58 -10.85
CA MET A 120 -5.08 1.94 -11.93
C MET A 120 -4.62 3.16 -12.71
N LEU A 121 -4.20 4.22 -12.03
CA LEU A 121 -3.67 5.45 -12.64
C LEU A 121 -2.42 5.16 -13.48
N LEU A 122 -1.43 4.47 -12.90
CA LEU A 122 -0.22 4.10 -13.61
C LEU A 122 -0.50 3.22 -14.83
N ARG A 123 -1.51 2.35 -14.79
CA ARG A 123 -1.94 1.55 -15.93
C ARG A 123 -2.53 2.41 -17.05
N ARG A 124 -3.33 3.43 -16.70
CA ARG A 124 -3.89 4.38 -17.68
C ARG A 124 -2.78 5.16 -18.40
N PHE A 125 -1.83 5.70 -17.68
CA PHE A 125 -0.69 6.45 -18.26
C PHE A 125 0.21 5.57 -19.12
N SER A 126 0.39 4.30 -18.78
CA SER A 126 1.19 3.36 -19.58
C SER A 126 0.50 2.92 -20.89
N ARG A 127 -0.81 3.09 -21.00
CA ARG A 127 -1.61 2.76 -22.20
C ARG A 127 -1.86 3.94 -23.12
N ALA A 128 -1.43 5.16 -22.76
CA ALA A 128 -1.50 6.30 -23.66
C ALA A 128 -0.76 5.96 -24.96
N PRO A 129 -1.40 6.09 -26.14
CA PRO A 129 -0.79 5.72 -27.41
C PRO A 129 0.51 6.50 -27.55
N ARG A 130 1.58 5.77 -27.82
CA ARG A 130 2.86 6.36 -28.25
C ARG A 130 2.52 7.08 -29.53
N ARG A 131 2.37 8.42 -29.45
CA ARG A 131 2.17 9.27 -30.63
C ARG A 131 3.17 8.83 -31.67
N ASP A 132 2.67 8.32 -32.78
CA ASP A 132 3.45 7.85 -33.91
C ASP A 132 4.55 8.88 -34.20
N ARG A 133 5.80 8.51 -34.02
CA ARG A 133 6.89 9.27 -34.62
C ARG A 133 6.64 9.21 -36.10
N PRO A 134 6.47 10.38 -36.76
CA PRO A 134 6.27 10.39 -38.20
C PRO A 134 7.42 9.63 -38.86
N ALA A 135 7.09 8.67 -39.73
CA ALA A 135 8.00 7.85 -40.53
C ALA A 135 8.73 8.67 -41.61
N SER A 136 9.26 9.84 -41.25
CA SER A 136 9.88 10.79 -42.16
C SER A 136 11.42 10.69 -42.23
N ARG A 137 11.98 9.47 -42.05
CA ARG A 137 13.45 9.31 -42.15
C ARG A 137 13.92 8.09 -42.96
N GLN A 138 13.06 7.52 -43.77
CA GLN A 138 13.48 6.42 -44.66
C GLN A 138 13.47 6.74 -46.17
N ALA A 139 13.25 8.00 -46.58
CA ALA A 139 13.19 8.38 -47.96
C ALA A 139 14.40 9.20 -48.42
N SER A 140 15.56 9.06 -47.81
CA SER A 140 16.76 9.83 -48.25
C SER A 140 18.03 8.94 -48.28
N GLY A 141 17.94 7.76 -48.87
CA GLY A 141 19.09 6.87 -48.92
C GLY A 141 19.23 6.09 -50.22
N ASP A 142 18.46 6.41 -51.28
CA ASP A 142 18.51 5.65 -52.52
C ASP A 142 18.55 6.54 -53.78
N VAL A 143 19.50 7.46 -53.81
CA VAL A 143 19.92 8.11 -55.04
C VAL A 143 21.43 8.33 -54.98
N SER A 144 22.24 7.40 -55.42
CA SER A 144 23.55 7.56 -56.04
C SER A 144 23.97 6.22 -56.63
N ALA A 145 23.65 5.99 -57.88
CA ALA A 145 24.38 5.05 -58.71
C ALA A 145 25.66 5.73 -59.24
#